data_84f8356870f22cd7d5281576d490da33
#
_entry.id   84f8356870f22cd7d5281576d490da33
#
_cell.length_a   1.000
_cell.length_b   1.000
_cell.length_c   1.000
_cell.angle_alpha   90.00
_cell.angle_beta   90.00
_cell.angle_gamma   90.00
#
_symmetry.space_group_name_H-M   'P 1'
#
loop_
_entity.id
_entity.type
_entity.pdbx_description
1 polymer ?
#
loop_
_entity_poly.entity_id
_entity_poly.type
_entity_poly.pdbx_seq_one_letter_code
_entity_poly.pdbx_strand_id
1 'polypeptide(L)'
;PTPRNAESGKTALADRVAALRRDRPDKVVELWAEDEARLGLKPIARRAWSPRGVRPTANGRTRYEWLYVYGFVRPADGRNLELILPAANTDWMSAALAEFARWADPADEKLLALPVDDAGWHLARRLKAPPNVVLHRLPPCTPELQPAEPLWPLVREFAANRGFADLDAMQEPLVGRCGW
;
A
#
# COMPACT_ATOMS: atom_id res chain seq x y z
N PRO A 1 7.04 -19.81 1.75
CA PRO A 1 8.20 -19.05 1.26
C PRO A 1 9.46 -19.65 1.83
N THR A 2 10.47 -19.94 0.99
CA THR A 2 11.74 -20.41 1.50
C THR A 2 12.61 -19.20 1.87
N PRO A 3 13.38 -19.23 2.98
CA PRO A 3 14.26 -18.13 3.39
C PRO A 3 15.20 -17.64 2.26
N ARG A 4 15.59 -18.54 1.35
CA ARG A 4 16.42 -18.21 0.18
C ARG A 4 15.77 -17.21 -0.79
N ASN A 5 14.45 -17.28 -1.00
CA ASN A 5 13.78 -16.37 -1.95
C ASN A 5 13.73 -14.93 -1.42
N ALA A 6 13.54 -14.77 -0.10
CA ALA A 6 13.52 -13.46 0.53
C ALA A 6 14.92 -12.81 0.50
N GLU A 7 15.96 -13.57 0.79
CA GLU A 7 17.35 -13.07 0.78
C GLU A 7 17.82 -12.68 -0.63
N SER A 8 17.49 -13.52 -1.62
CA SER A 8 17.74 -13.20 -3.04
C SER A 8 16.98 -11.96 -3.48
N GLY A 9 15.73 -11.78 -3.06
CA GLY A 9 14.93 -10.60 -3.39
C GLY A 9 15.48 -9.31 -2.76
N LYS A 10 15.95 -9.35 -1.51
CA LYS A 10 16.61 -8.21 -0.85
C LYS A 10 17.87 -7.80 -1.60
N THR A 11 18.73 -8.75 -1.96
CA THR A 11 19.95 -8.51 -2.72
C THR A 11 19.63 -7.89 -4.08
N ALA A 12 18.67 -8.47 -4.82
CA ALA A 12 18.27 -7.95 -6.13
C ALA A 12 17.71 -6.52 -6.07
N LEU A 13 16.91 -6.18 -5.04
CA LEU A 13 16.42 -4.83 -4.82
C LEU A 13 17.56 -3.85 -4.50
N ALA A 14 18.48 -4.25 -3.60
CA ALA A 14 19.64 -3.44 -3.24
C ALA A 14 20.55 -3.17 -4.45
N ASP A 15 20.81 -4.20 -5.26
CA ASP A 15 21.62 -4.10 -6.49
C ASP A 15 20.93 -3.18 -7.51
N ARG A 16 19.60 -3.27 -7.64
CA ARG A 16 18.81 -2.39 -8.52
C ARG A 16 18.92 -0.93 -8.09
N VAL A 17 18.75 -0.63 -6.81
CA VAL A 17 18.88 0.73 -6.27
C VAL A 17 20.32 1.25 -6.47
N ALA A 18 21.34 0.42 -6.25
CA ALA A 18 22.72 0.79 -6.50
C ALA A 18 22.99 1.06 -7.98
N ALA A 19 22.42 0.27 -8.89
CA ALA A 19 22.49 0.52 -10.34
C ALA A 19 21.86 1.85 -10.72
N LEU A 20 20.64 2.15 -10.25
CA LEU A 20 19.96 3.43 -10.51
C LEU A 20 20.81 4.63 -10.06
N ARG A 21 21.47 4.54 -8.90
CA ARG A 21 22.36 5.61 -8.40
C ARG A 21 23.59 5.82 -9.29
N ARG A 22 24.14 4.74 -9.88
CA ARG A 22 25.27 4.83 -10.82
C ARG A 22 24.85 5.38 -12.17
N ASP A 23 23.69 4.93 -12.67
CA ASP A 23 23.20 5.26 -14.01
C ASP A 23 22.63 6.69 -14.09
N ARG A 24 22.14 7.21 -12.97
CA ARG A 24 21.52 8.54 -12.86
C ARG A 24 22.11 9.32 -11.67
N PRO A 25 23.40 9.70 -11.74
CA PRO A 25 24.06 10.48 -10.70
C PRO A 25 23.51 11.91 -10.55
N ASP A 26 22.74 12.36 -11.54
CA ASP A 26 22.02 13.64 -11.57
C ASP A 26 20.73 13.61 -10.74
N LYS A 27 20.24 12.45 -10.32
CA LYS A 27 18.98 12.28 -9.57
C LYS A 27 19.21 11.67 -8.18
N VAL A 28 18.40 12.10 -7.22
CA VAL A 28 18.34 11.45 -5.90
C VAL A 28 17.50 10.19 -5.98
N VAL A 29 18.08 9.02 -5.69
CA VAL A 29 17.33 7.76 -5.69
C VAL A 29 16.71 7.51 -4.31
N GLU A 30 15.39 7.55 -4.22
CA GLU A 30 14.61 7.18 -3.04
C GLU A 30 13.99 5.79 -3.21
N LEU A 31 14.09 4.96 -2.17
CA LEU A 31 13.38 3.69 -2.10
C LEU A 31 12.05 3.92 -1.38
N TRP A 32 10.98 3.54 -2.05
CA TRP A 32 9.62 3.52 -1.54
C TRP A 32 9.06 2.10 -1.60
N ALA A 33 7.90 1.85 -1.02
CA ALA A 33 7.15 0.62 -1.18
C ALA A 33 5.70 0.97 -1.51
N GLU A 34 5.06 0.15 -2.29
CA GLU A 34 3.65 0.31 -2.64
C GLU A 34 2.93 -1.03 -2.49
N ASP A 35 1.74 -0.98 -1.91
CA ASP A 35 0.83 -2.10 -1.75
C ASP A 35 -0.61 -1.61 -1.65
N GLU A 36 -1.59 -2.50 -1.91
CA GLU A 36 -3.01 -2.17 -1.80
C GLU A 36 -3.72 -3.00 -0.73
N ALA A 37 -4.58 -2.33 0.03
CA ALA A 37 -5.49 -2.99 0.95
C ALA A 37 -6.94 -2.80 0.54
N ARG A 38 -7.69 -3.88 0.56
CA ARG A 38 -9.14 -3.83 0.42
C ARG A 38 -9.80 -3.64 1.79
N LEU A 39 -10.64 -2.62 1.89
CA LEU A 39 -11.47 -2.31 3.05
C LEU A 39 -12.95 -2.37 2.66
N GLY A 40 -13.74 -3.10 3.40
CA GLY A 40 -15.15 -3.31 3.09
C GLY A 40 -16.06 -3.17 4.30
N LEU A 41 -17.38 -3.18 4.05
CA LEU A 41 -18.41 -3.07 5.08
C LEU A 41 -18.49 -4.32 5.98
N LYS A 42 -17.81 -5.40 5.60
CA LYS A 42 -17.71 -6.58 6.45
C LYS A 42 -16.89 -6.25 7.70
N PRO A 43 -17.43 -6.50 8.91
CA PRO A 43 -16.78 -6.07 10.14
C PRO A 43 -15.45 -6.77 10.36
N ILE A 44 -14.48 -6.00 10.83
CA ILE A 44 -13.19 -6.49 11.29
C ILE A 44 -13.31 -6.80 12.78
N ALA A 45 -13.39 -8.09 13.12
CA ALA A 45 -13.50 -8.49 14.52
C ALA A 45 -12.15 -8.36 15.24
N ARG A 46 -12.15 -7.70 16.40
CA ARG A 46 -11.03 -7.59 17.32
C ARG A 46 -11.48 -7.98 18.73
N ARG A 47 -10.53 -8.45 19.53
CA ARG A 47 -10.79 -8.71 20.97
C ARG A 47 -11.16 -7.41 21.66
N ALA A 48 -12.21 -7.45 22.47
CA ALA A 48 -12.65 -6.33 23.29
C ALA A 48 -12.76 -6.77 24.75
N TRP A 49 -12.52 -5.85 25.68
CA TRP A 49 -12.79 -6.08 27.10
C TRP A 49 -14.30 -6.05 27.34
N SER A 50 -14.78 -7.00 28.12
CA SER A 50 -16.19 -7.11 28.51
C SER A 50 -16.27 -7.57 29.96
N PRO A 51 -17.30 -7.18 30.73
CA PRO A 51 -17.55 -7.74 32.05
C PRO A 51 -17.62 -9.27 32.00
N ARG A 52 -17.17 -9.92 33.07
CA ARG A 52 -17.20 -11.39 33.17
C ARG A 52 -18.63 -11.91 32.97
N GLY A 53 -18.79 -12.88 32.08
CA GLY A 53 -20.09 -13.47 31.74
C GLY A 53 -20.89 -12.72 30.66
N VAL A 54 -20.43 -11.54 30.20
CA VAL A 54 -21.04 -10.77 29.12
C VAL A 54 -20.28 -11.02 27.83
N ARG A 55 -20.95 -11.57 26.81
CA ARG A 55 -20.37 -11.72 25.48
C ARG A 55 -20.52 -10.40 24.70
N PRO A 56 -19.43 -9.75 24.30
CA PRO A 56 -19.55 -8.54 23.49
C PRO A 56 -20.13 -8.87 22.12
N THR A 57 -21.04 -8.03 21.65
CA THR A 57 -21.65 -8.12 20.32
C THR A 57 -21.28 -6.88 19.52
N ALA A 58 -20.93 -7.06 18.27
CA ALA A 58 -20.73 -5.96 17.32
C ALA A 58 -21.72 -6.11 16.15
N ASN A 59 -22.34 -5.01 15.76
CA ASN A 59 -23.17 -4.97 14.57
C ASN A 59 -22.28 -5.11 13.34
N GLY A 60 -22.59 -6.08 12.48
CA GLY A 60 -21.87 -6.31 11.24
C GLY A 60 -22.82 -6.28 10.05
N ARG A 61 -22.40 -5.67 8.95
CA ARG A 61 -23.11 -5.79 7.68
C ARG A 61 -22.50 -6.91 6.83
N THR A 62 -23.35 -7.60 6.10
CA THR A 62 -22.95 -8.68 5.18
C THR A 62 -22.82 -8.20 3.74
N ARG A 63 -22.91 -6.88 3.48
CA ARG A 63 -22.75 -6.34 2.13
C ARG A 63 -21.33 -6.50 1.64
N TYR A 64 -21.18 -6.99 0.42
CA TYR A 64 -19.90 -7.14 -0.29
C TYR A 64 -19.57 -5.87 -1.08
N GLU A 65 -19.39 -4.77 -0.36
CA GLU A 65 -18.96 -3.48 -0.90
C GLU A 65 -17.63 -3.12 -0.26
N TRP A 66 -16.71 -2.56 -1.03
CA TRP A 66 -15.36 -2.23 -0.56
C TRP A 66 -14.74 -1.07 -1.32
N LEU A 67 -13.79 -0.43 -0.67
CA LEU A 67 -12.84 0.52 -1.22
C LEU A 67 -11.44 -0.11 -1.21
N TYR A 68 -10.55 0.44 -1.99
CA TYR A 68 -9.14 0.10 -1.97
C TYR A 68 -8.32 1.28 -1.45
N VAL A 69 -7.36 1.01 -0.59
CA VAL A 69 -6.35 1.98 -0.16
C VAL A 69 -5.04 1.56 -0.81
N TYR A 70 -4.49 2.44 -1.63
CA TYR A 70 -3.16 2.33 -2.19
C TYR A 70 -2.20 3.04 -1.25
N GLY A 71 -1.24 2.34 -0.68
CA GLY A 71 -0.31 2.87 0.31
C GLY A 71 1.10 2.94 -0.26
N PHE A 72 1.65 4.15 -0.31
CA PHE A 72 3.04 4.40 -0.65
C PHE A 72 3.80 4.75 0.62
N VAL A 73 4.85 4.00 0.95
CA VAL A 73 5.61 4.19 2.19
C VAL A 73 7.10 4.31 1.86
N ARG A 74 7.77 5.29 2.47
CA ARG A 74 9.23 5.40 2.44
C ARG A 74 9.81 4.78 3.72
N PRO A 75 10.45 3.61 3.64
CA PRO A 75 10.92 2.90 4.84
C PRO A 75 12.00 3.66 5.61
N ALA A 76 12.70 4.59 4.96
CA ALA A 76 13.81 5.33 5.57
C ALA A 76 13.36 6.27 6.71
N ASP A 77 12.14 6.81 6.65
CA ASP A 77 11.64 7.81 7.59
C ASP A 77 10.16 7.67 7.93
N GLY A 78 9.46 6.68 7.33
CA GLY A 78 8.05 6.44 7.55
C GLY A 78 7.12 7.42 6.81
N ARG A 79 7.65 8.29 5.95
CA ARG A 79 6.83 9.15 5.09
C ARG A 79 5.92 8.30 4.21
N ASN A 80 4.64 8.64 4.18
CA ASN A 80 3.64 7.84 3.48
C ASN A 80 2.62 8.72 2.73
N LEU A 81 1.96 8.11 1.74
CA LEU A 81 0.81 8.65 1.02
C LEU A 81 -0.20 7.53 0.84
N GLU A 82 -1.44 7.75 1.25
CA GLU A 82 -2.55 6.84 1.01
C GLU A 82 -3.55 7.47 0.05
N LEU A 83 -3.96 6.68 -0.95
CA LEU A 83 -5.00 7.05 -1.89
C LEU A 83 -6.18 6.09 -1.76
N ILE A 84 -7.37 6.62 -1.55
CA ILE A 84 -8.60 5.82 -1.45
C ILE A 84 -9.24 5.78 -2.84
N LEU A 85 -9.31 4.57 -3.41
CA LEU A 85 -9.76 4.36 -4.78
C LEU A 85 -10.86 3.29 -4.85
N PRO A 86 -11.74 3.32 -5.86
CA PRO A 86 -12.88 2.40 -5.93
C PRO A 86 -12.52 0.99 -6.37
N ALA A 87 -11.34 0.80 -6.99
CA ALA A 87 -10.93 -0.50 -7.52
C ALA A 87 -9.42 -0.66 -7.58
N ALA A 88 -8.93 -1.92 -7.52
CA ALA A 88 -7.55 -2.27 -7.84
C ALA A 88 -7.50 -2.80 -9.28
N ASN A 89 -6.98 -1.99 -10.18
CA ASN A 89 -6.76 -2.31 -11.59
C ASN A 89 -5.69 -1.41 -12.20
N THR A 90 -5.29 -1.71 -13.44
CA THR A 90 -4.20 -1.01 -14.14
C THR A 90 -4.47 0.49 -14.33
N ASP A 91 -5.70 0.90 -14.54
CA ASP A 91 -6.03 2.31 -14.81
C ASP A 91 -5.93 3.12 -13.51
N TRP A 92 -6.46 2.59 -12.40
CA TRP A 92 -6.33 3.20 -11.08
C TRP A 92 -4.88 3.16 -10.57
N MET A 93 -4.15 2.08 -10.82
CA MET A 93 -2.72 2.02 -10.51
C MET A 93 -1.92 3.09 -11.29
N SER A 94 -2.23 3.29 -12.56
CA SER A 94 -1.59 4.35 -13.36
C SER A 94 -1.88 5.75 -12.81
N ALA A 95 -3.11 6.00 -12.37
CA ALA A 95 -3.49 7.25 -11.72
C ALA A 95 -2.81 7.43 -10.35
N ALA A 96 -2.75 6.37 -9.55
CA ALA A 96 -2.08 6.36 -8.25
C ALA A 96 -0.57 6.66 -8.39
N LEU A 97 0.10 6.03 -9.35
CA LEU A 97 1.52 6.30 -9.63
C LEU A 97 1.77 7.75 -10.08
N ALA A 98 0.87 8.31 -10.88
CA ALA A 98 0.99 9.70 -11.32
C ALA A 98 0.83 10.68 -10.15
N GLU A 99 -0.14 10.44 -9.26
CA GLU A 99 -0.35 11.24 -8.05
C GLU A 99 0.82 11.11 -7.07
N PHE A 100 1.27 9.89 -6.83
CA PHE A 100 2.41 9.60 -5.98
C PHE A 100 3.68 10.31 -6.48
N ALA A 101 4.00 10.21 -7.77
CA ALA A 101 5.18 10.85 -8.34
C ALA A 101 5.14 12.37 -8.16
N ARG A 102 3.99 13.00 -8.41
CA ARG A 102 3.80 14.44 -8.24
C ARG A 102 3.98 14.88 -6.78
N TRP A 103 3.47 14.07 -5.83
CA TRP A 103 3.56 14.36 -4.41
C TRP A 103 4.97 14.11 -3.84
N ALA A 104 5.61 13.00 -4.23
CA ALA A 104 6.92 12.60 -3.71
C ALA A 104 8.09 13.40 -4.32
N ASP A 105 7.92 13.86 -5.56
CA ASP A 105 8.96 14.52 -6.34
C ASP A 105 8.39 15.68 -7.20
N PRO A 106 7.88 16.76 -6.58
CA PRO A 106 7.28 17.87 -7.30
C PRO A 106 8.28 18.66 -8.17
N ALA A 107 9.58 18.52 -7.92
CA ALA A 107 10.65 19.22 -8.64
C ALA A 107 11.30 18.36 -9.75
N ASP A 108 10.87 17.12 -9.93
CA ASP A 108 11.48 16.15 -10.86
C ASP A 108 13.00 15.97 -10.67
N GLU A 109 13.44 15.92 -9.41
CA GLU A 109 14.85 15.78 -9.04
C GLU A 109 15.21 14.36 -8.58
N LYS A 110 14.20 13.47 -8.49
CA LYS A 110 14.37 12.14 -7.90
C LYS A 110 14.11 11.01 -8.90
N LEU A 111 14.59 9.83 -8.53
CA LEU A 111 14.11 8.55 -9.03
C LEU A 111 13.48 7.78 -7.87
N LEU A 112 12.22 7.42 -8.03
CA LEU A 112 11.42 6.72 -7.04
C LEU A 112 11.45 5.22 -7.36
N ALA A 113 12.36 4.49 -6.70
CA ALA A 113 12.44 3.04 -6.84
C ALA A 113 11.32 2.41 -6.01
N LEU A 114 10.42 1.68 -6.66
CA LEU A 114 9.19 1.18 -6.09
C LEU A 114 9.08 -0.34 -6.26
N PRO A 115 9.41 -1.16 -5.24
CA PRO A 115 9.06 -2.56 -5.22
C PRO A 115 7.55 -2.73 -5.20
N VAL A 116 7.07 -3.59 -6.08
CA VAL A 116 5.66 -3.97 -6.23
C VAL A 116 5.54 -5.49 -6.25
N ASP A 117 4.41 -5.99 -5.84
CA ASP A 117 4.12 -7.42 -5.91
C ASP A 117 3.81 -7.89 -7.35
N ASP A 118 3.43 -9.15 -7.48
CA ASP A 118 3.16 -9.81 -8.75
C ASP A 118 1.69 -9.69 -9.20
N ALA A 119 0.97 -8.67 -8.73
CA ALA A 119 -0.41 -8.45 -9.15
C ALA A 119 -0.48 -8.12 -10.65
N GLY A 120 -1.52 -8.65 -11.32
CA GLY A 120 -1.65 -8.54 -12.78
C GLY A 120 -1.70 -7.10 -13.30
N TRP A 121 -2.20 -6.15 -12.48
CA TRP A 121 -2.25 -4.74 -12.84
C TRP A 121 -0.90 -4.04 -12.78
N HIS A 122 0.07 -4.53 -11.98
CA HIS A 122 1.45 -4.04 -11.95
C HIS A 122 2.24 -4.48 -13.19
N LEU A 123 1.85 -5.58 -13.82
CA LEU A 123 2.54 -6.19 -14.96
C LEU A 123 1.89 -5.88 -16.30
N ALA A 124 0.76 -5.22 -16.30
CA ALA A 124 0.01 -4.98 -17.54
C ALA A 124 0.78 -4.04 -18.47
N ARG A 125 0.90 -4.41 -19.76
CA ARG A 125 1.57 -3.59 -20.79
C ARG A 125 0.99 -2.16 -20.92
N ARG A 126 -0.26 -1.97 -20.51
CA ARG A 126 -0.94 -0.68 -20.54
C ARG A 126 -0.70 0.18 -19.28
N LEU A 127 0.02 -0.34 -18.29
CA LEU A 127 0.38 0.43 -17.10
C LEU A 127 1.23 1.65 -17.49
N LYS A 128 0.81 2.81 -17.04
CA LYS A 128 1.50 4.08 -17.28
C LYS A 128 2.20 4.50 -15.99
N ALA A 129 3.48 4.23 -15.90
CA ALA A 129 4.33 4.74 -14.83
C ALA A 129 4.98 6.07 -15.27
N PRO A 130 5.02 7.09 -14.41
CA PRO A 130 5.80 8.30 -14.65
C PRO A 130 7.28 8.00 -14.87
N PRO A 131 8.01 8.82 -15.65
CA PRO A 131 9.40 8.54 -16.03
C PRO A 131 10.38 8.50 -14.85
N ASN A 132 10.02 9.16 -13.75
CA ASN A 132 10.80 9.16 -12.49
C ASN A 132 10.40 8.03 -11.53
N VAL A 133 9.43 7.17 -11.88
CA VAL A 133 9.03 5.98 -11.10
C VAL A 133 9.60 4.73 -11.75
N VAL A 134 10.42 3.99 -10.99
CA VAL A 134 11.05 2.75 -11.44
C VAL A 134 10.47 1.58 -10.64
N LEU A 135 9.58 0.82 -11.28
CA LEU A 135 9.00 -0.36 -10.68
C LEU A 135 10.04 -1.50 -10.60
N HIS A 136 10.09 -2.16 -9.45
CA HIS A 136 10.89 -3.36 -9.22
C HIS A 136 9.99 -4.48 -8.73
N ARG A 137 9.86 -5.52 -9.54
CA ARG A 137 9.03 -6.67 -9.21
C ARG A 137 9.66 -7.51 -8.11
N LEU A 138 8.93 -7.72 -7.02
CA LEU A 138 9.32 -8.63 -5.96
C LEU A 138 9.09 -10.09 -6.37
N PRO A 139 9.86 -11.04 -5.83
CA PRO A 139 9.57 -12.45 -6.01
C PRO A 139 8.16 -12.81 -5.49
N PRO A 140 7.45 -13.74 -6.12
CA PRO A 140 6.12 -14.13 -5.67
C PRO A 140 6.15 -14.73 -4.26
N CYS A 141 5.09 -14.48 -3.49
CA CYS A 141 4.91 -15.01 -2.14
C CYS A 141 6.02 -14.60 -1.14
N THR A 142 6.49 -13.36 -1.22
CA THR A 142 7.49 -12.79 -0.28
C THR A 142 6.96 -11.55 0.44
N PRO A 143 5.90 -11.66 1.25
CA PRO A 143 5.33 -10.50 1.96
C PRO A 143 6.35 -9.83 2.90
N GLU A 144 7.33 -10.58 3.41
CA GLU A 144 8.43 -10.07 4.23
C GLU A 144 9.34 -9.08 3.49
N LEU A 145 9.22 -8.98 2.17
CA LEU A 145 9.93 -7.98 1.34
C LEU A 145 9.10 -6.74 1.05
N GLN A 146 7.82 -6.72 1.50
CA GLN A 146 6.91 -5.62 1.26
C GLN A 146 6.84 -4.69 2.49
N PRO A 147 7.56 -3.55 2.48
CA PRO A 147 7.60 -2.65 3.63
C PRO A 147 6.27 -1.92 3.90
N ALA A 148 5.31 -1.97 2.99
CA ALA A 148 3.98 -1.38 3.18
C ALA A 148 3.03 -2.28 4.02
N GLU A 149 3.31 -3.58 4.16
CA GLU A 149 2.46 -4.51 4.92
C GLU A 149 2.15 -4.06 6.36
N PRO A 150 3.11 -3.51 7.15
CA PRO A 150 2.83 -3.00 8.49
C PRO A 150 1.84 -1.83 8.54
N LEU A 151 1.57 -1.15 7.43
CA LEU A 151 0.59 -0.07 7.35
C LEU A 151 -0.84 -0.58 7.55
N TRP A 152 -1.17 -1.78 7.04
CA TRP A 152 -2.54 -2.26 7.00
C TRP A 152 -3.19 -2.53 8.36
N PRO A 153 -2.51 -3.09 9.37
CA PRO A 153 -3.06 -3.14 10.72
C PRO A 153 -3.43 -1.76 11.27
N LEU A 154 -2.61 -0.75 11.01
CA LEU A 154 -2.85 0.63 11.46
C LEU A 154 -4.04 1.24 10.75
N VAL A 155 -4.09 1.12 9.43
CA VAL A 155 -5.21 1.62 8.61
C VAL A 155 -6.52 0.92 8.99
N ARG A 156 -6.52 -0.40 9.23
CA ARG A 156 -7.72 -1.18 9.56
C ARG A 156 -8.27 -0.95 10.97
N GLU A 157 -7.49 -0.37 11.88
CA GLU A 157 -7.87 -0.23 13.28
C GLU A 157 -9.10 0.66 13.47
N PHE A 158 -9.31 1.69 12.63
CA PHE A 158 -10.48 2.56 12.70
C PHE A 158 -11.81 1.79 12.51
N ALA A 159 -11.79 0.71 11.74
CA ALA A 159 -12.97 -0.11 11.42
C ALA A 159 -13.15 -1.31 12.37
N ALA A 160 -12.25 -1.47 13.36
CA ALA A 160 -12.31 -2.59 14.30
C ALA A 160 -13.58 -2.54 15.15
N ASN A 161 -14.35 -3.64 15.13
CA ASN A 161 -15.63 -3.79 15.84
C ASN A 161 -16.67 -2.71 15.52
N ARG A 162 -16.55 -2.03 14.38
CA ARG A 162 -17.48 -1.02 13.90
C ARG A 162 -18.25 -1.52 12.69
N GLY A 163 -19.51 -1.12 12.58
CA GLY A 163 -20.33 -1.29 11.39
C GLY A 163 -20.61 0.08 10.76
N PHE A 164 -20.48 0.17 9.45
CA PHE A 164 -20.79 1.38 8.68
C PHE A 164 -22.07 1.18 7.87
N ALA A 165 -22.84 2.26 7.67
CA ALA A 165 -24.07 2.21 6.92
C ALA A 165 -23.85 1.87 5.43
N ASP A 166 -22.80 2.44 4.85
CA ASP A 166 -22.37 2.32 3.47
C ASP A 166 -20.89 2.69 3.36
N LEU A 167 -20.36 2.69 2.14
CA LEU A 167 -18.96 3.06 1.87
C LEU A 167 -18.70 4.53 2.16
N ASP A 168 -19.65 5.42 1.92
CA ASP A 168 -19.49 6.86 2.16
C ASP A 168 -19.32 7.13 3.67
N ALA A 169 -20.14 6.50 4.51
CA ALA A 169 -20.02 6.57 5.97
C ALA A 169 -18.69 5.97 6.50
N MET A 170 -18.07 5.05 5.76
CA MET A 170 -16.77 4.48 6.09
C MET A 170 -15.62 5.37 5.62
N GLN A 171 -15.79 6.08 4.53
CA GLN A 171 -14.73 6.85 3.88
C GLN A 171 -14.24 8.01 4.75
N GLU A 172 -15.12 8.76 5.40
CA GLU A 172 -14.75 9.90 6.24
C GLU A 172 -13.81 9.51 7.40
N PRO A 173 -14.14 8.50 8.26
CA PRO A 173 -13.22 8.02 9.28
C PRO A 173 -11.93 7.42 8.70
N LEU A 174 -11.98 6.83 7.51
CA LEU A 174 -10.80 6.29 6.84
C LEU A 174 -9.86 7.42 6.41
N VAL A 175 -10.38 8.49 5.80
CA VAL A 175 -9.60 9.69 5.45
C VAL A 175 -8.95 10.29 6.69
N GLY A 176 -9.72 10.45 7.78
CA GLY A 176 -9.17 10.93 9.06
C GLY A 176 -8.07 10.02 9.62
N ARG A 177 -8.11 8.72 9.33
CA ARG A 177 -7.08 7.77 9.76
C ARG A 177 -5.82 7.82 8.87
N CYS A 178 -5.97 8.07 7.59
CA CYS A 178 -4.86 8.18 6.62
C CYS A 178 -4.17 9.56 6.62
N GLY A 179 -4.77 10.59 7.19
CA GLY A 179 -4.28 11.97 7.20
C GLY A 179 -3.42 12.36 8.42
N TRP A 180 -2.61 11.46 8.99
CA TRP A 180 -1.80 11.65 10.21
C TRP A 180 -0.28 11.55 9.96
#